data_635315c4e33dff95ff68ddeb150ca1d3
#
_entry.id   635315c4e33dff95ff68ddeb150ca1d3
#
_cell.length_a   1.000
_cell.length_b   1.000
_cell.length_c   1.000
_cell.angle_alpha   90.00
_cell.angle_beta   90.00
_cell.angle_gamma   90.00
#
_symmetry.space_group_name_H-M   'P 1'
#
loop_
_entity.id
_entity.type
_entity.pdbx_description
1 polymer ?
#
loop_
_entity_poly.entity_id
_entity_poly.type
_entity_poly.pdbx_seq_one_letter_code
_entity_poly.pdbx_strand_id
1 'polypeptide(L)'
;MSSTITLKLLAMLVIVALGWLIGRAGLLGKTGSAQDPVRTLSNIAFFIFVPALLFRTAVRLDMAHLPWATLQAFFAPMLGAMLLVYAAQKWLDRARRHDAATPSVRAVSAGYGNLVQVGLPMSAALFGEAGLALHITLISIHALLFLTTFTALVELDLARERSRQGRADTHMAQTMITTARNTIVHPVVMPVLAGLMFNAVGLPLPNVLDDVLQTLGQAVVPLCLVLIGLSLAAYGVRGAIKGAAAMAALKLLVAPAAVLGIAHWGLGLSGLPLAVVVMAAALPVGSNALIFAQRYQTLEGEATAAIVFSTLAFVVTAPLWLALLHALA
;
A
#
# COMPACT_ATOMS: atom_id res chain seq x y z
N MET A 1 -2.03 13.63 20.86
CA MET A 1 -1.26 12.48 20.35
C MET A 1 -0.36 11.97 21.46
N SER A 2 -0.30 10.68 21.73
CA SER A 2 0.66 10.19 22.73
C SER A 2 2.09 10.45 22.25
N SER A 3 2.99 10.78 23.19
CA SER A 3 4.43 10.96 22.90
C SER A 3 5.03 9.80 22.11
N THR A 4 4.53 8.60 22.31
CA THR A 4 4.95 7.37 21.62
C THR A 4 4.70 7.41 20.12
N ILE A 5 3.54 7.92 19.65
CA ILE A 5 3.23 8.03 18.22
C ILE A 5 4.13 9.05 17.57
N THR A 6 4.31 10.21 18.21
CA THR A 6 5.18 11.29 17.72
C THR A 6 6.63 10.81 17.59
N LEU A 7 7.16 10.10 18.60
CA LEU A 7 8.51 9.54 18.57
C LEU A 7 8.68 8.50 17.45
N LYS A 8 7.68 7.64 17.21
CA LYS A 8 7.74 6.66 16.12
C LYS A 8 7.69 7.32 14.74
N LEU A 9 6.84 8.33 14.55
CA LEU A 9 6.83 9.13 13.31
C LEU A 9 8.18 9.83 13.08
N LEU A 10 8.76 10.41 14.14
CA LEU A 10 10.08 11.03 14.07
C LEU A 10 11.16 10.01 13.68
N ALA A 11 11.16 8.83 14.31
CA ALA A 11 12.11 7.76 13.97
C ALA A 11 12.01 7.34 12.50
N MET A 12 10.77 7.25 11.96
CA MET A 12 10.57 6.96 10.53
C MET A 12 11.14 8.07 9.65
N LEU A 13 10.89 9.33 9.98
CA LEU A 13 11.43 10.47 9.23
C LEU A 13 12.96 10.49 9.28
N VAL A 14 13.58 10.14 10.42
CA VAL A 14 15.04 10.01 10.55
C VAL A 14 15.59 8.93 9.63
N ILE A 15 14.93 7.76 9.53
CA ILE A 15 15.35 6.67 8.61
C ILE A 15 15.21 7.12 7.16
N VAL A 16 14.13 7.82 6.80
CA VAL A 16 13.96 8.40 5.46
C VAL A 16 15.04 9.43 5.17
N ALA A 17 15.34 10.31 6.12
CA ALA A 17 16.42 11.31 5.99
C ALA A 17 17.80 10.65 5.83
N LEU A 18 18.07 9.56 6.56
CA LEU A 18 19.30 8.77 6.39
C LEU A 18 19.40 8.20 4.97
N GLY A 19 18.32 7.60 4.46
CA GLY A 19 18.26 7.11 3.07
C GLY A 19 18.51 8.23 2.06
N TRP A 20 17.94 9.43 2.28
CA TRP A 20 18.17 10.60 1.45
C TRP A 20 19.61 11.07 1.47
N LEU A 21 20.23 11.13 2.65
CA LEU A 21 21.66 11.50 2.81
C LEU A 21 22.56 10.51 2.07
N ILE A 22 22.35 9.21 2.25
CA ILE A 22 23.10 8.15 1.54
C ILE A 22 22.97 8.32 0.03
N GLY A 23 21.75 8.58 -0.47
CA GLY A 23 21.48 8.80 -1.89
C GLY A 23 22.15 10.07 -2.43
N ARG A 24 22.10 11.19 -1.68
CA ARG A 24 22.77 12.44 -2.04
C ARG A 24 24.29 12.34 -2.03
N ALA A 25 24.84 11.59 -1.09
CA ALA A 25 26.28 11.33 -1.00
C ALA A 25 26.78 10.33 -2.07
N GLY A 26 25.89 9.66 -2.80
CA GLY A 26 26.25 8.69 -3.84
C GLY A 26 26.97 7.45 -3.31
N LEU A 27 26.80 7.12 -2.02
CA LEU A 27 27.53 6.01 -1.35
C LEU A 27 27.19 4.63 -1.94
N LEU A 28 26.02 4.47 -2.52
CA LEU A 28 25.56 3.21 -3.13
C LEU A 28 25.70 3.19 -4.66
N GLY A 29 26.28 4.25 -5.25
CA GLY A 29 26.40 4.43 -6.69
C GLY A 29 25.47 5.51 -7.25
N LYS A 30 25.59 5.80 -8.54
CA LYS A 30 24.79 6.85 -9.19
C LYS A 30 23.45 6.29 -9.68
N THR A 31 22.37 6.99 -9.35
CA THR A 31 21.04 6.72 -9.89
C THR A 31 21.03 6.92 -11.41
N GLY A 32 20.32 6.04 -12.14
CA GLY A 32 20.25 6.09 -13.61
C GLY A 32 21.43 5.40 -14.33
N SER A 33 22.37 4.79 -13.59
CA SER A 33 23.39 3.91 -14.15
C SER A 33 22.85 2.49 -14.42
N ALA A 34 23.61 1.66 -15.13
CA ALA A 34 23.26 0.25 -15.35
C ALA A 34 23.05 -0.53 -14.02
N GLN A 35 23.62 -0.03 -12.92
CA GLN A 35 23.47 -0.56 -11.56
C GLN A 35 22.81 0.50 -10.68
N ASP A 36 21.55 0.81 -10.95
CA ASP A 36 20.76 1.74 -10.13
C ASP A 36 20.47 1.11 -8.74
N PRO A 37 21.03 1.64 -7.66
CA PRO A 37 20.86 1.07 -6.32
C PRO A 37 19.42 1.11 -5.83
N VAL A 38 18.65 2.13 -6.22
CA VAL A 38 17.23 2.24 -5.87
C VAL A 38 16.44 1.09 -6.49
N ARG A 39 16.68 0.83 -7.77
CA ARG A 39 16.02 -0.27 -8.50
C ARG A 39 16.44 -1.65 -7.96
N THR A 40 17.72 -1.84 -7.66
CA THR A 40 18.23 -3.10 -7.09
C THR A 40 17.60 -3.40 -5.74
N LEU A 41 17.58 -2.44 -4.83
CA LEU A 41 16.95 -2.59 -3.51
C LEU A 41 15.43 -2.79 -3.62
N SER A 42 14.76 -2.09 -4.55
CA SER A 42 13.33 -2.28 -4.81
C SER A 42 13.04 -3.69 -5.31
N ASN A 43 13.88 -4.24 -6.19
CA ASN A 43 13.72 -5.61 -6.66
C ASN A 43 13.91 -6.63 -5.52
N ILE A 44 14.89 -6.44 -4.64
CA ILE A 44 15.07 -7.29 -3.46
C ILE A 44 13.83 -7.23 -2.57
N ALA A 45 13.32 -6.02 -2.27
CA ALA A 45 12.10 -5.85 -1.50
C ALA A 45 10.92 -6.59 -2.15
N PHE A 46 10.75 -6.42 -3.46
CA PHE A 46 9.60 -6.91 -4.21
C PHE A 46 9.63 -8.42 -4.47
N PHE A 47 10.80 -9.02 -4.69
CA PHE A 47 10.90 -10.45 -5.03
C PHE A 47 11.23 -11.34 -3.83
N ILE A 48 11.71 -10.80 -2.71
CA ILE A 48 12.11 -11.58 -1.54
C ILE A 48 11.27 -11.21 -0.32
N PHE A 49 11.36 -9.96 0.14
CA PHE A 49 10.81 -9.57 1.45
C PHE A 49 9.28 -9.44 1.43
N VAL A 50 8.73 -8.78 0.42
CA VAL A 50 7.26 -8.63 0.28
C VAL A 50 6.57 -9.98 0.09
N PRO A 51 7.02 -10.89 -0.79
CA PRO A 51 6.47 -12.24 -0.89
C PRO A 51 6.48 -13.03 0.42
N ALA A 52 7.59 -12.97 1.17
CA ALA A 52 7.69 -13.65 2.46
C ALA A 52 6.66 -13.11 3.46
N LEU A 53 6.53 -11.78 3.55
CA LEU A 53 5.53 -11.12 4.39
C LEU A 53 4.11 -11.55 4.00
N LEU A 54 3.78 -11.48 2.71
CA LEU A 54 2.43 -11.77 2.20
C LEU A 54 2.05 -13.24 2.38
N PHE A 55 2.94 -14.17 2.08
CA PHE A 55 2.71 -15.59 2.28
C PHE A 55 2.44 -15.90 3.76
N ARG A 56 3.35 -15.45 4.65
CA ARG A 56 3.19 -15.67 6.10
C ARG A 56 1.90 -15.07 6.65
N THR A 57 1.55 -13.87 6.22
CA THR A 57 0.30 -13.20 6.63
C THR A 57 -0.93 -14.00 6.17
N ALA A 58 -0.93 -14.48 4.92
CA ALA A 58 -2.02 -15.28 4.37
C ALA A 58 -2.17 -16.64 5.06
N VAL A 59 -1.06 -17.32 5.39
CA VAL A 59 -1.08 -18.59 6.14
C VAL A 59 -1.67 -18.42 7.53
N ARG A 60 -1.44 -17.27 8.19
CA ARG A 60 -1.87 -17.00 9.57
C ARG A 60 -3.24 -16.32 9.69
N LEU A 61 -3.93 -16.10 8.58
CA LEU A 61 -5.24 -15.45 8.59
C LEU A 61 -6.28 -16.36 9.24
N ASP A 62 -6.91 -15.91 10.32
CA ASP A 62 -8.05 -16.62 10.93
C ASP A 62 -9.32 -16.39 10.10
N MET A 63 -9.56 -17.33 9.17
CA MET A 63 -10.70 -17.27 8.25
C MET A 63 -12.04 -17.53 8.94
N ALA A 64 -12.04 -18.20 10.10
CA ALA A 64 -13.26 -18.62 10.80
C ALA A 64 -13.90 -17.49 11.61
N HIS A 65 -13.09 -16.59 12.17
CA HIS A 65 -13.55 -15.55 13.10
C HIS A 65 -13.34 -14.12 12.56
N LEU A 66 -13.53 -13.92 11.27
CA LEU A 66 -13.38 -12.60 10.66
C LEU A 66 -14.52 -11.65 11.05
N PRO A 67 -14.22 -10.42 11.53
CA PRO A 67 -15.22 -9.40 11.85
C PRO A 67 -15.75 -8.76 10.55
N TRP A 68 -16.62 -9.45 9.82
CA TRP A 68 -17.06 -9.09 8.47
C TRP A 68 -17.61 -7.67 8.37
N ALA A 69 -18.38 -7.20 9.35
CA ALA A 69 -18.91 -5.84 9.35
C ALA A 69 -17.79 -4.79 9.39
N THR A 70 -16.78 -5.01 10.23
CA THR A 70 -15.59 -4.14 10.33
C THR A 70 -14.76 -4.17 9.05
N LEU A 71 -14.59 -5.36 8.45
CA LEU A 71 -13.87 -5.52 7.19
C LEU A 71 -14.59 -4.80 6.05
N GLN A 72 -15.91 -5.00 5.89
CA GLN A 72 -16.70 -4.32 4.88
C GLN A 72 -16.68 -2.80 5.07
N ALA A 73 -16.78 -2.32 6.30
CA ALA A 73 -16.73 -0.91 6.63
C ALA A 73 -15.42 -0.23 6.21
N PHE A 74 -14.32 -0.96 6.21
CA PHE A 74 -13.02 -0.45 5.77
C PHE A 74 -12.79 -0.71 4.27
N PHE A 75 -12.88 -1.96 3.83
CA PHE A 75 -12.44 -2.36 2.49
C PHE A 75 -13.36 -1.89 1.37
N ALA A 76 -14.67 -1.88 1.56
CA ALA A 76 -15.61 -1.48 0.52
C ALA A 76 -15.44 0.00 0.14
N PRO A 77 -15.47 0.99 1.08
CA PRO A 77 -15.25 2.38 0.73
C PRO A 77 -13.83 2.66 0.24
N MET A 78 -12.81 2.02 0.82
CA MET A 78 -11.43 2.20 0.38
C MET A 78 -11.21 1.69 -1.05
N LEU A 79 -11.66 0.47 -1.35
CA LEU A 79 -11.58 -0.08 -2.70
C LEU A 79 -12.40 0.75 -3.69
N GLY A 80 -13.61 1.17 -3.29
CA GLY A 80 -14.46 2.05 -4.08
C GLY A 80 -13.77 3.38 -4.41
N ALA A 81 -13.17 4.05 -3.42
CA ALA A 81 -12.42 5.29 -3.63
C ALA A 81 -11.21 5.08 -4.57
N MET A 82 -10.44 4.00 -4.39
CA MET A 82 -9.32 3.67 -5.26
C MET A 82 -9.76 3.39 -6.70
N LEU A 83 -10.87 2.64 -6.89
CA LEU A 83 -11.44 2.38 -8.21
C LEU A 83 -12.00 3.64 -8.87
N LEU A 84 -12.57 4.57 -8.09
CA LEU A 84 -13.00 5.88 -8.59
C LEU A 84 -11.81 6.71 -9.06
N VAL A 85 -10.70 6.74 -8.31
CA VAL A 85 -9.46 7.41 -8.75
C VAL A 85 -8.94 6.76 -10.03
N TYR A 86 -8.89 5.44 -10.11
CA TYR A 86 -8.51 4.70 -11.32
C TYR A 86 -9.40 5.06 -12.52
N ALA A 87 -10.72 5.02 -12.35
CA ALA A 87 -11.68 5.34 -13.42
C ALA A 87 -11.58 6.81 -13.87
N ALA A 88 -11.45 7.75 -12.91
CA ALA A 88 -11.26 9.16 -13.20
C ALA A 88 -9.97 9.40 -13.99
N GLN A 89 -8.85 8.76 -13.61
CA GLN A 89 -7.61 8.85 -14.36
C GLN A 89 -7.76 8.28 -15.78
N LYS A 90 -8.40 7.13 -15.95
CA LYS A 90 -8.66 6.55 -17.27
C LYS A 90 -9.55 7.47 -18.15
N TRP A 91 -10.48 8.16 -17.55
CA TRP A 91 -11.33 9.13 -18.26
C TRP A 91 -10.53 10.38 -18.69
N LEU A 92 -9.70 10.92 -17.80
CA LEU A 92 -8.82 12.07 -18.07
C LEU A 92 -7.72 11.73 -19.09
N ASP A 93 -7.19 10.51 -19.05
CA ASP A 93 -6.11 10.06 -19.93
C ASP A 93 -6.53 9.77 -21.37
N ARG A 94 -7.83 9.68 -21.66
CA ARG A 94 -8.32 9.54 -23.04
C ARG A 94 -7.77 10.61 -23.98
N ALA A 95 -7.47 11.80 -23.43
CA ALA A 95 -6.92 12.94 -24.17
C ALA A 95 -5.40 13.08 -24.10
N ARG A 96 -4.72 12.46 -23.12
CA ARG A 96 -3.32 12.78 -22.76
C ARG A 96 -2.29 11.69 -23.02
N ARG A 97 -2.68 10.48 -23.40
CA ARG A 97 -1.78 9.32 -23.70
C ARG A 97 -0.70 9.09 -22.63
N HIS A 98 -1.08 9.06 -21.35
CA HIS A 98 -0.16 8.64 -20.28
C HIS A 98 0.12 7.14 -20.36
N ASP A 99 1.19 6.70 -19.67
CA ASP A 99 1.53 5.30 -19.49
C ASP A 99 0.32 4.50 -18.97
N ALA A 100 0.10 3.29 -19.50
CA ALA A 100 -0.99 2.41 -19.14
C ALA A 100 -1.05 2.06 -17.63
N ALA A 101 0.09 2.14 -16.92
CA ALA A 101 0.16 1.90 -15.49
C ALA A 101 -0.25 3.12 -14.63
N THR A 102 -0.25 4.34 -15.18
CA THR A 102 -0.55 5.60 -14.44
C THR A 102 -1.83 5.56 -13.62
N PRO A 103 -3.00 5.11 -14.15
CA PRO A 103 -4.24 5.08 -13.40
C PRO A 103 -4.16 4.24 -12.13
N SER A 104 -3.57 3.05 -12.23
CA SER A 104 -3.42 2.14 -11.09
C SER A 104 -2.39 2.63 -10.08
N VAL A 105 -1.25 3.19 -10.52
CA VAL A 105 -0.24 3.76 -9.61
C VAL A 105 -0.82 4.92 -8.79
N ARG A 106 -1.60 5.82 -9.41
CA ARG A 106 -2.29 6.90 -8.68
C ARG A 106 -3.36 6.37 -7.75
N ALA A 107 -4.15 5.38 -8.17
CA ALA A 107 -5.15 4.77 -7.30
C ALA A 107 -4.52 4.13 -6.05
N VAL A 108 -3.40 3.40 -6.21
CA VAL A 108 -2.64 2.84 -5.10
C VAL A 108 -2.07 3.96 -4.21
N SER A 109 -1.50 5.01 -4.79
CA SER A 109 -0.98 6.16 -4.02
C SER A 109 -2.08 6.93 -3.27
N ALA A 110 -3.31 6.95 -3.79
CA ALA A 110 -4.44 7.61 -3.15
C ALA A 110 -5.12 6.78 -2.05
N GLY A 111 -4.98 5.46 -2.05
CA GLY A 111 -5.74 4.58 -1.16
C GLY A 111 -4.88 3.66 -0.28
N TYR A 112 -3.70 3.24 -0.71
CA TYR A 112 -2.90 2.30 0.05
C TYR A 112 -2.28 2.94 1.30
N GLY A 113 -2.76 2.55 2.48
CA GLY A 113 -2.34 3.12 3.77
C GLY A 113 -1.10 2.44 4.37
N ASN A 114 -0.38 3.17 5.20
CA ASN A 114 0.77 2.67 5.98
C ASN A 114 0.29 1.98 7.27
N LEU A 115 -0.46 0.87 7.11
CA LEU A 115 -1.06 0.16 8.24
C LEU A 115 -0.03 -0.50 9.16
N VAL A 116 1.13 -0.89 8.64
CA VAL A 116 2.14 -1.61 9.43
C VAL A 116 3.02 -0.63 10.20
N GLN A 117 3.73 0.26 9.51
CA GLN A 117 4.76 1.11 10.13
C GLN A 117 4.17 2.16 11.07
N VAL A 118 3.08 2.81 10.65
CA VAL A 118 2.39 3.84 11.43
C VAL A 118 1.19 3.25 12.15
N GLY A 119 0.44 2.39 11.49
CA GLY A 119 -0.84 1.88 11.97
C GLY A 119 -0.72 0.96 13.19
N LEU A 120 0.24 0.00 13.21
CA LEU A 120 0.41 -0.90 14.36
C LEU A 120 0.72 -0.13 15.65
N PRO A 121 1.79 0.71 15.70
CA PRO A 121 2.09 1.45 16.91
C PRO A 121 1.00 2.44 17.31
N MET A 122 0.32 3.05 16.34
CA MET A 122 -0.80 3.94 16.61
C MET A 122 -1.98 3.19 17.20
N SER A 123 -2.35 2.05 16.62
CA SER A 123 -3.50 1.26 17.10
C SER A 123 -3.25 0.71 18.50
N ALA A 124 -2.04 0.20 18.78
CA ALA A 124 -1.64 -0.24 20.11
C ALA A 124 -1.72 0.88 21.14
N ALA A 125 -1.23 2.09 20.80
CA ALA A 125 -1.18 3.23 21.71
C ALA A 125 -2.55 3.88 21.97
N LEU A 126 -3.45 3.90 20.97
CA LEU A 126 -4.75 4.57 21.08
C LEU A 126 -5.88 3.64 21.56
N PHE A 127 -5.83 2.38 21.14
CA PHE A 127 -6.95 1.45 21.27
C PHE A 127 -6.63 0.19 22.08
N GLY A 128 -5.39 0.07 22.58
CA GLY A 128 -4.95 -1.09 23.36
C GLY A 128 -4.96 -2.40 22.56
N GLU A 129 -4.99 -3.53 23.26
CA GLU A 129 -4.90 -4.86 22.64
C GLU A 129 -6.11 -5.19 21.74
N ALA A 130 -7.32 -4.82 22.15
CA ALA A 130 -8.53 -5.10 21.37
C ALA A 130 -8.53 -4.36 20.03
N GLY A 131 -8.15 -3.08 20.02
CA GLY A 131 -8.03 -2.31 18.78
C GLY A 131 -6.86 -2.76 17.92
N LEU A 132 -5.75 -3.17 18.54
CA LEU A 132 -4.61 -3.74 17.84
C LEU A 132 -4.99 -5.04 17.11
N ALA A 133 -5.76 -5.93 17.73
CA ALA A 133 -6.23 -7.17 17.11
C ALA A 133 -7.09 -6.91 15.87
N LEU A 134 -8.03 -5.96 15.94
CA LEU A 134 -8.83 -5.52 14.79
C LEU A 134 -7.93 -4.93 13.69
N HIS A 135 -6.96 -4.12 14.05
CA HIS A 135 -6.05 -3.51 13.10
C HIS A 135 -5.15 -4.54 12.39
N ILE A 136 -4.65 -5.56 13.12
CA ILE A 136 -3.90 -6.69 12.54
C ILE A 136 -4.76 -7.45 11.52
N THR A 137 -6.04 -7.66 11.80
CA THR A 137 -6.96 -8.29 10.85
C THR A 137 -7.10 -7.46 9.56
N LEU A 138 -7.18 -6.12 9.67
CA LEU A 138 -7.16 -5.25 8.50
C LEU A 138 -5.85 -5.38 7.72
N ILE A 139 -4.70 -5.38 8.38
CA ILE A 139 -3.38 -5.55 7.75
C ILE A 139 -3.34 -6.84 6.94
N SER A 140 -3.85 -7.95 7.49
CA SER A 140 -3.80 -9.28 6.88
C SER A 140 -4.48 -9.34 5.51
N ILE A 141 -5.53 -8.54 5.31
CA ILE A 141 -6.31 -8.53 4.06
C ILE A 141 -5.90 -7.35 3.15
N HIS A 142 -5.36 -6.28 3.72
CA HIS A 142 -5.10 -5.00 3.03
C HIS A 142 -4.20 -5.16 1.79
N ALA A 143 -3.02 -5.73 1.97
CA ALA A 143 -2.09 -5.92 0.86
C ALA A 143 -2.63 -6.93 -0.16
N LEU A 144 -3.22 -8.02 0.33
CA LEU A 144 -3.87 -9.03 -0.49
C LEU A 144 -4.91 -8.41 -1.43
N LEU A 145 -5.87 -7.67 -0.89
CA LEU A 145 -6.98 -7.16 -1.67
C LEU A 145 -6.51 -6.04 -2.63
N PHE A 146 -5.81 -5.02 -2.13
CA PHE A 146 -5.53 -3.84 -2.94
C PHE A 146 -4.42 -4.07 -3.95
N LEU A 147 -3.28 -4.66 -3.54
CA LEU A 147 -2.18 -4.88 -4.49
C LEU A 147 -2.57 -5.90 -5.56
N THR A 148 -3.30 -6.96 -5.20
CA THR A 148 -3.79 -7.94 -6.17
C THR A 148 -4.75 -7.31 -7.16
N THR A 149 -5.74 -6.52 -6.69
CA THR A 149 -6.71 -5.85 -7.55
C THR A 149 -6.02 -4.90 -8.52
N PHE A 150 -5.13 -4.03 -8.03
CA PHE A 150 -4.49 -3.04 -8.90
C PHE A 150 -3.37 -3.63 -9.76
N THR A 151 -2.72 -4.72 -9.34
CA THR A 151 -1.85 -5.51 -10.21
C THR A 151 -2.64 -6.09 -11.40
N ALA A 152 -3.80 -6.70 -11.13
CA ALA A 152 -4.65 -7.22 -12.20
C ALA A 152 -5.10 -6.12 -13.17
N LEU A 153 -5.48 -4.95 -12.66
CA LEU A 153 -5.88 -3.81 -13.49
C LEU A 153 -4.73 -3.29 -14.36
N VAL A 154 -3.52 -3.15 -13.81
CA VAL A 154 -2.33 -2.75 -14.61
C VAL A 154 -2.05 -3.77 -15.70
N GLU A 155 -2.01 -5.07 -15.37
CA GLU A 155 -1.73 -6.12 -16.36
C GLU A 155 -2.78 -6.13 -17.48
N LEU A 156 -4.07 -5.90 -17.15
CA LEU A 156 -5.14 -5.74 -18.15
C LEU A 156 -4.92 -4.50 -19.02
N ASP A 157 -4.50 -3.37 -18.44
CA ASP A 157 -4.26 -2.14 -19.20
C ASP A 157 -3.03 -2.27 -20.10
N LEU A 158 -1.96 -2.90 -19.63
CA LEU A 158 -0.78 -3.20 -20.42
C LEU A 158 -1.10 -4.17 -21.58
N ALA A 159 -1.93 -5.18 -21.33
CA ALA A 159 -2.38 -6.10 -22.38
C ALA A 159 -3.20 -5.37 -23.45
N ARG A 160 -4.11 -4.48 -23.05
CA ARG A 160 -4.90 -3.64 -23.98
C ARG A 160 -3.99 -2.71 -24.81
N GLU A 161 -2.97 -2.13 -24.19
CA GLU A 161 -2.04 -1.24 -24.89
C GLU A 161 -1.20 -2.01 -25.94
N ARG A 162 -0.68 -3.20 -25.59
CA ARG A 162 0.00 -4.10 -26.54
C ARG A 162 -0.90 -4.47 -27.73
N SER A 163 -2.17 -4.75 -27.47
CA SER A 163 -3.17 -5.05 -28.50
C SER A 163 -3.38 -3.87 -29.45
N ARG A 164 -3.48 -2.65 -28.94
CA ARG A 164 -3.62 -1.42 -29.76
C ARG A 164 -2.41 -1.11 -30.63
N GLN A 165 -1.22 -1.53 -30.18
CA GLN A 165 0.03 -1.33 -30.91
C GLN A 165 0.26 -2.40 -32.00
N GLY A 166 -0.72 -3.27 -32.28
CA GLY A 166 -0.60 -4.36 -33.26
C GLY A 166 0.33 -5.49 -32.82
N ARG A 167 0.74 -5.50 -31.54
CA ARG A 167 1.58 -6.55 -30.93
C ARG A 167 0.75 -7.61 -30.20
N ALA A 168 -0.56 -7.63 -30.45
CA ALA A 168 -1.43 -8.63 -29.85
C ALA A 168 -1.26 -9.97 -30.57
N ASP A 169 -1.13 -11.02 -29.81
CA ASP A 169 -1.40 -12.37 -30.29
C ASP A 169 -2.84 -12.41 -30.83
N THR A 170 -3.01 -13.00 -31.99
CA THR A 170 -4.26 -12.99 -32.80
C THR A 170 -5.46 -13.63 -32.12
N HIS A 171 -5.31 -14.14 -30.89
CA HIS A 171 -6.38 -14.80 -30.15
C HIS A 171 -6.64 -14.13 -28.80
N MET A 172 -7.83 -13.53 -28.65
CA MET A 172 -8.33 -12.92 -27.40
C MET A 172 -8.17 -13.88 -26.21
N ALA A 173 -8.45 -15.18 -26.41
CA ALA A 173 -8.30 -16.22 -25.40
C ALA A 173 -6.85 -16.35 -24.92
N GLN A 174 -5.88 -16.26 -25.83
CA GLN A 174 -4.46 -16.37 -25.49
C GLN A 174 -3.97 -15.14 -24.73
N THR A 175 -4.45 -13.95 -25.07
CA THR A 175 -4.18 -12.72 -24.31
C THR A 175 -4.77 -12.81 -22.90
N MET A 176 -6.00 -13.31 -22.76
CA MET A 176 -6.63 -13.52 -21.43
C MET A 176 -5.87 -14.54 -20.58
N ILE A 177 -5.47 -15.67 -21.16
CA ILE A 177 -4.69 -16.71 -20.46
C ILE A 177 -3.33 -16.16 -20.04
N THR A 178 -2.63 -15.45 -20.93
CA THR A 178 -1.33 -14.84 -20.64
C THR A 178 -1.46 -13.78 -19.54
N THR A 179 -2.47 -12.94 -19.59
CA THR A 179 -2.75 -11.93 -18.54
C THR A 179 -3.07 -12.59 -17.21
N ALA A 180 -3.95 -13.59 -17.21
CA ALA A 180 -4.28 -14.35 -16.00
C ALA A 180 -3.03 -15.04 -15.41
N ARG A 181 -2.23 -15.69 -16.25
CA ARG A 181 -0.96 -16.30 -15.83
C ARG A 181 0.00 -15.27 -15.23
N ASN A 182 0.21 -14.13 -15.90
CA ASN A 182 1.10 -13.07 -15.42
C ASN A 182 0.61 -12.52 -14.08
N THR A 183 -0.69 -12.37 -13.90
CA THR A 183 -1.30 -11.93 -12.64
C THR A 183 -1.09 -12.97 -11.53
N ILE A 184 -1.35 -14.25 -11.81
CA ILE A 184 -1.22 -15.33 -10.80
C ILE A 184 0.26 -15.53 -10.39
N VAL A 185 1.19 -15.52 -11.35
CA VAL A 185 2.63 -15.71 -11.10
C VAL A 185 3.30 -14.44 -10.57
N HIS A 186 2.55 -13.34 -10.44
CA HIS A 186 3.09 -12.08 -9.96
C HIS A 186 3.62 -12.22 -8.51
N PRO A 187 4.79 -11.64 -8.17
CA PRO A 187 5.43 -11.78 -6.84
C PRO A 187 4.60 -11.28 -5.65
N VAL A 188 3.53 -10.52 -5.90
CA VAL A 188 2.58 -10.10 -4.87
C VAL A 188 1.41 -11.09 -4.76
N VAL A 189 0.90 -11.60 -5.88
CA VAL A 189 -0.32 -12.40 -5.93
C VAL A 189 -0.05 -13.87 -5.58
N MET A 190 0.98 -14.45 -6.17
CA MET A 190 1.33 -15.86 -6.00
C MET A 190 1.59 -16.25 -4.53
N PRO A 191 2.39 -15.51 -3.73
CA PRO A 191 2.61 -15.85 -2.33
C PRO A 191 1.34 -15.78 -1.48
N VAL A 192 0.44 -14.87 -1.82
CA VAL A 192 -0.86 -14.76 -1.15
C VAL A 192 -1.73 -15.96 -1.45
N LEU A 193 -1.91 -16.32 -2.72
CA LEU A 193 -2.70 -17.49 -3.11
C LEU A 193 -2.12 -18.78 -2.51
N ALA A 194 -0.79 -18.94 -2.57
CA ALA A 194 -0.11 -20.07 -1.96
C ALA A 194 -0.32 -20.11 -0.44
N GLY A 195 -0.24 -18.96 0.24
CA GLY A 195 -0.48 -18.84 1.68
C GLY A 195 -1.92 -19.16 2.07
N LEU A 196 -2.91 -18.68 1.31
CA LEU A 196 -4.32 -19.01 1.53
C LEU A 196 -4.62 -20.49 1.29
N MET A 197 -4.02 -21.10 0.24
CA MET A 197 -4.14 -22.54 0.00
C MET A 197 -3.53 -23.34 1.15
N PHE A 198 -2.36 -22.95 1.63
CA PHE A 198 -1.70 -23.58 2.76
C PHE A 198 -2.57 -23.49 4.03
N ASN A 199 -3.15 -22.32 4.30
CA ASN A 199 -4.09 -22.08 5.39
C ASN A 199 -5.34 -22.98 5.26
N ALA A 200 -5.95 -23.04 4.07
CA ALA A 200 -7.16 -23.82 3.83
C ALA A 200 -6.95 -25.33 4.01
N VAL A 201 -5.74 -25.85 3.76
CA VAL A 201 -5.38 -27.25 4.01
C VAL A 201 -5.20 -27.53 5.51
N GLY A 202 -5.05 -26.50 6.34
CA GLY A 202 -4.92 -26.63 7.79
C GLY A 202 -3.57 -27.20 8.25
N LEU A 203 -2.55 -27.19 7.39
CA LEU A 203 -1.21 -27.65 7.76
C LEU A 203 -0.49 -26.63 8.66
N PRO A 204 0.16 -27.08 9.75
CA PRO A 204 0.96 -26.20 10.57
C PRO A 204 2.19 -25.74 9.78
N LEU A 205 2.48 -24.44 9.83
CA LEU A 205 3.72 -23.92 9.26
C LEU A 205 4.91 -24.40 10.09
N PRO A 206 5.91 -25.07 9.50
CA PRO A 206 7.10 -25.50 10.24
C PRO A 206 7.80 -24.31 10.91
N ASN A 207 8.21 -24.43 12.17
CA ASN A 207 8.79 -23.35 12.95
C ASN A 207 9.95 -22.66 12.24
N VAL A 208 10.88 -23.43 11.66
CA VAL A 208 12.03 -22.87 10.93
C VAL A 208 11.57 -22.03 9.73
N LEU A 209 10.57 -22.48 9.00
CA LEU A 209 10.03 -21.74 7.86
C LEU A 209 9.32 -20.47 8.32
N ASP A 210 8.55 -20.54 9.41
CA ASP A 210 7.89 -19.38 9.99
C ASP A 210 8.91 -18.31 10.46
N ASP A 211 10.00 -18.73 11.13
CA ASP A 211 11.06 -17.84 11.58
C ASP A 211 11.77 -17.15 10.41
N VAL A 212 12.06 -17.89 9.34
CA VAL A 212 12.63 -17.32 8.10
C VAL A 212 11.69 -16.29 7.48
N LEU A 213 10.41 -16.66 7.30
CA LEU A 213 9.41 -15.77 6.72
C LEU A 213 9.16 -14.53 7.59
N GLN A 214 9.18 -14.69 8.90
CA GLN A 214 9.07 -13.59 9.86
C GLN A 214 10.24 -12.62 9.74
N THR A 215 11.47 -13.15 9.75
CA THR A 215 12.70 -12.34 9.65
C THR A 215 12.72 -11.55 8.34
N LEU A 216 12.43 -12.20 7.21
CA LEU A 216 12.32 -11.54 5.91
C LEU A 216 11.19 -10.50 5.88
N GLY A 217 10.03 -10.84 6.43
CA GLY A 217 8.88 -9.93 6.50
C GLY A 217 9.15 -8.69 7.34
N GLN A 218 9.87 -8.81 8.46
CA GLN A 218 10.25 -7.69 9.32
C GLN A 218 11.21 -6.72 8.63
N ALA A 219 12.01 -7.19 7.66
CA ALA A 219 12.93 -6.36 6.90
C ALA A 219 12.20 -5.42 5.89
N VAL A 220 10.95 -5.70 5.53
CA VAL A 220 10.17 -4.87 4.58
C VAL A 220 10.11 -3.42 5.05
N VAL A 221 9.75 -3.21 6.31
CA VAL A 221 9.54 -1.87 6.88
C VAL A 221 10.81 -1.01 6.83
N PRO A 222 11.94 -1.40 7.45
CA PRO A 222 13.15 -0.56 7.45
C PRO A 222 13.71 -0.37 6.03
N LEU A 223 13.68 -1.41 5.19
CA LEU A 223 14.15 -1.30 3.81
C LEU A 223 13.33 -0.30 3.00
N CYS A 224 11.98 -0.34 3.12
CA CYS A 224 11.11 0.60 2.43
C CYS A 224 11.32 2.05 2.88
N LEU A 225 11.58 2.29 4.17
CA LEU A 225 11.87 3.65 4.66
C LEU A 225 13.18 4.19 4.06
N VAL A 226 14.24 3.39 4.01
CA VAL A 226 15.49 3.76 3.35
C VAL A 226 15.27 4.00 1.86
N LEU A 227 14.49 3.14 1.18
CA LEU A 227 14.14 3.29 -0.23
C LEU A 227 13.37 4.58 -0.51
N ILE A 228 12.46 5.02 0.37
CA ILE A 228 11.78 6.31 0.23
C ILE A 228 12.79 7.44 0.22
N GLY A 229 13.75 7.42 1.13
CA GLY A 229 14.82 8.40 1.20
C GLY A 229 15.72 8.42 -0.04
N LEU A 230 16.18 7.26 -0.48
CA LEU A 230 16.96 7.07 -1.70
C LEU A 230 16.19 7.57 -2.94
N SER A 231 14.91 7.24 -3.05
CA SER A 231 14.05 7.67 -4.16
C SER A 231 13.84 9.19 -4.14
N LEU A 232 13.68 9.78 -2.97
CA LEU A 232 13.60 11.24 -2.82
C LEU A 232 14.90 11.94 -3.26
N ALA A 233 16.06 11.36 -2.99
CA ALA A 233 17.34 11.86 -3.46
C ALA A 233 17.49 11.73 -4.99
N ALA A 234 16.99 10.62 -5.56
CA ALA A 234 17.10 10.27 -6.96
C ALA A 234 16.13 11.06 -7.85
N TYR A 235 14.85 11.01 -7.52
CA TYR A 235 13.78 11.56 -8.35
C TYR A 235 13.39 12.98 -7.92
N GLY A 236 13.61 13.35 -6.64
CA GLY A 236 13.17 14.61 -6.06
C GLY A 236 11.65 14.73 -6.02
N VAL A 237 11.18 15.94 -5.73
CA VAL A 237 9.73 16.27 -5.71
C VAL A 237 9.33 17.27 -6.81
N ARG A 238 10.29 17.73 -7.61
CA ARG A 238 10.04 18.77 -8.64
C ARG A 238 9.17 18.22 -9.76
N GLY A 239 8.10 18.94 -10.10
CA GLY A 239 7.15 18.55 -11.15
C GLY A 239 6.04 17.60 -10.69
N ALA A 240 6.21 16.89 -9.57
CA ALA A 240 5.24 15.92 -9.05
C ALA A 240 4.35 16.48 -7.91
N ILE A 241 4.58 17.72 -7.46
CA ILE A 241 3.98 18.29 -6.23
C ILE A 241 2.45 18.27 -6.28
N LYS A 242 1.85 18.69 -7.41
CA LYS A 242 0.38 18.76 -7.53
C LYS A 242 -0.28 17.39 -7.44
N GLY A 243 0.28 16.40 -8.16
CA GLY A 243 -0.21 15.02 -8.11
C GLY A 243 -0.04 14.42 -6.72
N ALA A 244 1.16 14.54 -6.15
CA ALA A 244 1.47 14.06 -4.81
C ALA A 244 0.57 14.68 -3.72
N ALA A 245 0.36 16.00 -3.76
CA ALA A 245 -0.52 16.71 -2.82
C ALA A 245 -1.99 16.25 -2.98
N ALA A 246 -2.45 16.06 -4.22
CA ALA A 246 -3.79 15.54 -4.46
C ALA A 246 -3.96 14.12 -3.92
N MET A 247 -2.98 13.22 -4.13
CA MET A 247 -3.01 11.84 -3.58
C MET A 247 -2.96 11.86 -2.05
N ALA A 248 -2.12 12.70 -1.46
CA ALA A 248 -2.05 12.87 0.00
C ALA A 248 -3.38 13.39 0.59
N ALA A 249 -4.00 14.39 -0.05
CA ALA A 249 -5.29 14.93 0.37
C ALA A 249 -6.42 13.89 0.25
N LEU A 250 -6.48 13.16 -0.86
CA LEU A 250 -7.43 12.06 -1.03
C LEU A 250 -7.26 11.01 0.08
N LYS A 251 -6.02 10.63 0.38
CA LYS A 251 -5.71 9.62 1.38
C LYS A 251 -6.03 10.05 2.80
N LEU A 252 -5.70 11.29 3.18
CA LEU A 252 -5.82 11.76 4.56
C LEU A 252 -7.19 12.34 4.90
N LEU A 253 -7.96 12.79 3.90
CA LEU A 253 -9.24 13.47 4.11
C LEU A 253 -10.40 12.72 3.48
N VAL A 254 -10.34 12.43 2.18
CA VAL A 254 -11.48 11.84 1.46
C VAL A 254 -11.68 10.37 1.84
N ALA A 255 -10.62 9.59 1.89
CA ALA A 255 -10.69 8.18 2.22
C ALA A 255 -11.26 7.91 3.62
N PRO A 256 -10.75 8.54 4.71
CA PRO A 256 -11.32 8.34 6.04
C PRO A 256 -12.74 8.94 6.17
N ALA A 257 -13.07 10.02 5.46
CA ALA A 257 -14.45 10.54 5.43
C ALA A 257 -15.42 9.54 4.79
N ALA A 258 -15.03 8.90 3.69
CA ALA A 258 -15.81 7.87 3.03
C ALA A 258 -16.00 6.63 3.95
N VAL A 259 -14.92 6.20 4.61
CA VAL A 259 -14.96 5.10 5.59
C VAL A 259 -15.87 5.46 6.75
N LEU A 260 -15.74 6.66 7.34
CA LEU A 260 -16.61 7.13 8.41
C LEU A 260 -18.07 7.13 7.96
N GLY A 261 -18.36 7.69 6.78
CA GLY A 261 -19.71 7.76 6.24
C GLY A 261 -20.37 6.39 6.10
N ILE A 262 -19.68 5.45 5.49
CA ILE A 262 -20.21 4.09 5.26
C ILE A 262 -20.23 3.29 6.56
N ALA A 263 -19.18 3.38 7.40
CA ALA A 263 -19.09 2.63 8.63
C ALA A 263 -20.17 3.07 9.64
N HIS A 264 -20.29 4.37 9.89
CA HIS A 264 -21.18 4.89 10.92
C HIS A 264 -22.65 4.92 10.45
N TRP A 265 -22.94 5.63 9.34
CA TRP A 265 -24.33 5.80 8.87
C TRP A 265 -24.82 4.66 7.98
N GLY A 266 -23.93 3.97 7.27
CA GLY A 266 -24.33 2.86 6.38
C GLY A 266 -24.43 1.53 7.09
N LEU A 267 -23.44 1.18 7.93
CA LEU A 267 -23.36 -0.12 8.59
C LEU A 267 -23.63 -0.06 10.10
N GLY A 268 -23.91 1.13 10.67
CA GLY A 268 -24.23 1.31 12.09
C GLY A 268 -23.05 1.00 13.03
N LEU A 269 -21.81 1.02 12.54
CA LEU A 269 -20.65 0.81 13.40
C LEU A 269 -20.50 1.98 14.39
N SER A 270 -20.14 1.65 15.63
CA SER A 270 -19.88 2.61 16.70
C SER A 270 -18.71 2.14 17.57
N GLY A 271 -18.27 2.99 18.49
CA GLY A 271 -17.23 2.65 19.47
C GLY A 271 -15.91 2.23 18.84
N LEU A 272 -15.27 1.20 19.41
CA LEU A 272 -13.93 0.75 19.05
C LEU A 272 -13.79 0.32 17.56
N PRO A 273 -14.69 -0.51 16.97
CA PRO A 273 -14.58 -0.90 15.57
C PRO A 273 -14.62 0.31 14.62
N LEU A 274 -15.52 1.28 14.86
CA LEU A 274 -15.58 2.52 14.06
C LEU A 274 -14.28 3.31 14.15
N ALA A 275 -13.76 3.51 15.36
CA ALA A 275 -12.53 4.26 15.57
C ALA A 275 -11.33 3.60 14.88
N VAL A 276 -11.21 2.27 14.96
CA VAL A 276 -10.11 1.52 14.30
C VAL A 276 -10.17 1.66 12.78
N VAL A 277 -11.34 1.47 12.14
CA VAL A 277 -11.43 1.51 10.67
C VAL A 277 -11.21 2.92 10.12
N VAL A 278 -11.75 3.95 10.77
CA VAL A 278 -11.56 5.34 10.36
C VAL A 278 -10.10 5.76 10.52
N MET A 279 -9.48 5.44 11.66
CA MET A 279 -8.08 5.76 11.89
C MET A 279 -7.14 4.96 10.97
N ALA A 280 -7.47 3.71 10.65
CA ALA A 280 -6.73 2.93 9.63
C ALA A 280 -6.84 3.58 8.24
N ALA A 281 -8.01 4.10 7.87
CA ALA A 281 -8.19 4.84 6.62
C ALA A 281 -7.46 6.19 6.62
N ALA A 282 -7.36 6.86 7.77
CA ALA A 282 -6.67 8.14 7.94
C ALA A 282 -5.12 8.05 7.92
N LEU A 283 -4.56 6.83 7.97
CA LEU A 283 -3.10 6.65 7.90
C LEU A 283 -2.49 7.23 6.62
N PRO A 284 -1.22 7.68 6.66
CA PRO A 284 -0.55 8.22 5.48
C PRO A 284 -0.37 7.15 4.39
N VAL A 285 0.03 7.59 3.21
CA VAL A 285 0.34 6.69 2.08
C VAL A 285 1.42 5.68 2.49
N GLY A 286 1.18 4.42 2.20
CA GLY A 286 2.09 3.32 2.53
C GLY A 286 3.26 3.20 1.55
N SER A 287 4.42 2.74 2.04
CA SER A 287 5.65 2.56 1.26
C SER A 287 5.47 1.59 0.07
N ASN A 288 4.51 0.69 0.12
CA ASN A 288 4.20 -0.21 -1.00
C ASN A 288 3.70 0.54 -2.25
N ALA A 289 3.17 1.76 -2.11
CA ALA A 289 2.82 2.61 -3.26
C ALA A 289 4.07 2.95 -4.11
N LEU A 290 5.21 3.23 -3.46
CA LEU A 290 6.47 3.43 -4.16
C LEU A 290 6.97 2.15 -4.82
N ILE A 291 6.94 1.01 -4.12
CA ILE A 291 7.34 -0.29 -4.70
C ILE A 291 6.50 -0.60 -5.94
N PHE A 292 5.19 -0.33 -5.87
CA PHE A 292 4.27 -0.50 -6.99
C PHE A 292 4.63 0.42 -8.17
N ALA A 293 4.88 1.71 -7.90
CA ALA A 293 5.32 2.68 -8.91
C ALA A 293 6.64 2.27 -9.57
N GLN A 294 7.63 1.83 -8.78
CA GLN A 294 8.93 1.35 -9.26
C GLN A 294 8.82 0.07 -10.09
N ARG A 295 7.94 -0.86 -9.69
CA ARG A 295 7.68 -2.09 -10.46
C ARG A 295 7.23 -1.78 -11.88
N TYR A 296 6.34 -0.81 -12.03
CA TYR A 296 5.79 -0.40 -13.33
C TYR A 296 6.51 0.79 -13.96
N GLN A 297 7.61 1.27 -13.34
CA GLN A 297 8.45 2.38 -13.80
C GLN A 297 7.66 3.65 -14.11
N THR A 298 6.66 3.94 -13.29
CA THR A 298 5.71 5.02 -13.52
C THR A 298 5.47 5.81 -12.24
N LEU A 299 5.61 7.14 -12.31
CA LEU A 299 5.28 8.09 -11.24
C LEU A 299 6.04 7.88 -9.91
N GLU A 300 7.28 7.35 -9.92
CA GLU A 300 8.06 7.09 -8.70
C GLU A 300 8.26 8.36 -7.87
N GLY A 301 8.55 9.49 -8.51
CA GLY A 301 8.68 10.78 -7.85
C GLY A 301 7.37 11.27 -7.22
N GLU A 302 6.22 11.05 -7.90
CA GLU A 302 4.88 11.40 -7.39
C GLU A 302 4.51 10.52 -6.19
N ALA A 303 4.74 9.21 -6.28
CA ALA A 303 4.50 8.28 -5.19
C ALA A 303 5.38 8.58 -3.96
N THR A 304 6.68 8.83 -4.18
CA THR A 304 7.62 9.24 -3.12
C THR A 304 7.17 10.52 -2.42
N ALA A 305 6.84 11.56 -3.20
CA ALA A 305 6.37 12.83 -2.65
C ALA A 305 5.04 12.68 -1.90
N ALA A 306 4.10 11.85 -2.41
CA ALA A 306 2.83 11.59 -1.74
C ALA A 306 3.03 10.91 -0.37
N ILE A 307 3.96 9.95 -0.27
CA ILE A 307 4.32 9.31 1.00
C ILE A 307 4.86 10.36 1.99
N VAL A 308 5.82 11.18 1.56
CA VAL A 308 6.44 12.20 2.43
C VAL A 308 5.40 13.22 2.87
N PHE A 309 4.64 13.81 1.93
CA PHE A 309 3.63 14.82 2.23
C PHE A 309 2.53 14.30 3.15
N SER A 310 2.03 13.09 2.88
CA SER A 310 1.01 12.49 3.73
C SER A 310 1.53 12.15 5.12
N THR A 311 2.78 11.69 5.25
CA THR A 311 3.39 11.39 6.55
C THR A 311 3.55 12.66 7.40
N LEU A 312 4.00 13.76 6.79
CA LEU A 312 4.11 15.05 7.48
C LEU A 312 2.73 15.61 7.85
N ALA A 313 1.78 15.61 6.91
CA ALA A 313 0.43 16.12 7.15
C ALA A 313 -0.36 15.25 8.16
N PHE A 314 -0.03 13.97 8.30
CA PHE A 314 -0.68 13.06 9.26
C PHE A 314 -0.52 13.54 10.70
N VAL A 315 0.58 14.22 11.03
CA VAL A 315 0.78 14.80 12.38
C VAL A 315 -0.38 15.74 12.77
N VAL A 316 -0.96 16.44 11.79
CA VAL A 316 -2.09 17.35 11.98
C VAL A 316 -3.43 16.65 11.77
N THR A 317 -3.54 15.80 10.74
CA THR A 317 -4.82 15.19 10.38
C THR A 317 -5.26 14.10 11.34
N ALA A 318 -4.32 13.35 11.96
CA ALA A 318 -4.67 12.32 12.92
C ALA A 318 -5.41 12.84 14.17
N PRO A 319 -4.94 13.91 14.85
CA PRO A 319 -5.68 14.52 15.95
C PRO A 319 -7.07 15.03 15.55
N LEU A 320 -7.23 15.56 14.33
CA LEU A 320 -8.53 16.02 13.84
C LEU A 320 -9.52 14.88 13.68
N TRP A 321 -9.10 13.75 13.11
CA TRP A 321 -9.94 12.56 13.00
C TRP A 321 -10.30 11.97 14.37
N LEU A 322 -9.35 11.93 15.31
CA LEU A 322 -9.60 11.48 16.68
C LEU A 322 -10.60 12.39 17.40
N ALA A 323 -10.49 13.72 17.25
CA ALA A 323 -11.43 14.67 17.83
C ALA A 323 -12.84 14.48 17.25
N LEU A 324 -12.96 14.27 15.93
CA LEU A 324 -14.24 14.00 15.29
C LEU A 324 -14.87 12.69 15.78
N LEU A 325 -14.08 11.62 15.88
CA LEU A 325 -14.55 10.33 16.40
C LEU A 325 -15.00 10.43 17.86
N HIS A 326 -14.31 11.22 18.68
CA HIS A 326 -14.72 11.47 20.06
C HIS A 326 -16.03 12.26 20.16
N ALA A 327 -16.30 13.17 19.22
CA ALA A 327 -17.56 13.92 19.17
C ALA A 327 -18.76 13.07 18.69
N LEU A 328 -18.50 11.93 18.04
CA LEU A 328 -19.52 10.98 17.56
C LEU A 328 -19.76 9.80 18.51
N ALA A 329 -18.90 9.62 19.52
CA ALA A 329 -19.01 8.56 20.52
C ALA A 329 -19.93 8.95 21.68
#